data_1c05102f363486e3ae43606cbe6f756f
#
_entry.id   1c05102f363486e3ae43606cbe6f756f
#
_cell.length_a   1.000
_cell.length_b   1.000
_cell.length_c   1.000
_cell.angle_alpha   90.00
_cell.angle_beta   90.00
_cell.angle_gamma   90.00
#
_symmetry.space_group_name_H-M   'P 1'
#
loop_
_entity.id
_entity.type
_entity.pdbx_description
1 polymer ?
#
loop_
_entity_poly.entity_id
_entity_poly.type
_entity_poly.pdbx_seq_one_letter_code
_entity_poly.pdbx_strand_id
1 'polypeptide(L)'
;MCDEQDLARWAKGKLSRRAFGGSAMAAGVAACTPIDSTGDMPEASGGLSEGMVSFAAPGGTMDGFFVHPSGTRSPLVLFWPDIAGLRDSKRQMARRLAGEGYAVFVANPYYRDVAGQQFEDFADFAGNGGWDKARQWRSKLDAEAIQADARAATGWLDTQDGVDRSRGIGTQGYCMGGPFTVWSTAAVPRMKAAASFHGGGLVRDDATSPHRMLREDAHYLIAIARNDDAKEPEAKVTFREAAEALGAEAEVEVYAADHGWCVPDSPSYDEAEAERAWARLLATYAEAL
;
A
#
# COMPACT_ATOMS: atom_id res chain seq x y z
N MET A 1 -2.49 15.57 -8.61
CA MET A 1 -3.75 14.80 -8.78
C MET A 1 -3.89 14.52 -10.26
N CYS A 2 -3.95 13.27 -10.68
CA CYS A 2 -4.28 12.94 -12.06
C CYS A 2 -5.66 13.49 -12.35
N ASP A 3 -5.87 14.05 -13.56
CA ASP A 3 -7.18 14.52 -13.98
C ASP A 3 -8.12 13.31 -14.10
N GLU A 4 -9.18 13.25 -13.28
CA GLU A 4 -10.15 12.16 -13.25
C GLU A 4 -10.78 11.92 -14.63
N GLN A 5 -10.97 12.97 -15.43
CA GLN A 5 -11.58 12.89 -16.78
C GLN A 5 -10.62 12.26 -17.79
N ASP A 6 -9.33 12.57 -17.71
CA ASP A 6 -8.30 11.97 -18.56
C ASP A 6 -8.12 10.49 -18.24
N LEU A 7 -8.10 10.13 -16.97
CA LEU A 7 -8.05 8.74 -16.51
C LEU A 7 -9.29 7.95 -16.92
N ALA A 8 -10.48 8.55 -16.84
CA ALA A 8 -11.73 7.91 -17.30
C ALA A 8 -11.72 7.69 -18.82
N ARG A 9 -11.17 8.62 -19.63
CA ARG A 9 -11.01 8.44 -21.08
C ARG A 9 -10.03 7.31 -21.42
N TRP A 10 -8.88 7.26 -20.75
CA TRP A 10 -7.90 6.19 -20.89
C TRP A 10 -8.51 4.81 -20.53
N ALA A 11 -9.24 4.72 -19.41
CA ALA A 11 -9.88 3.50 -18.94
C ALA A 11 -10.92 2.95 -19.94
N LYS A 12 -11.73 3.82 -20.52
CA LYS A 12 -12.71 3.42 -21.59
C LYS A 12 -12.01 2.79 -22.79
N GLY A 13 -10.85 3.30 -23.20
CA GLY A 13 -10.06 2.72 -24.27
C GLY A 13 -9.50 1.33 -23.94
N LYS A 14 -9.09 1.10 -22.69
CA LYS A 14 -8.63 -0.21 -22.20
C LYS A 14 -9.73 -1.24 -22.06
N LEU A 15 -10.86 -0.86 -21.47
CA LEU A 15 -12.01 -1.75 -21.27
C LEU A 15 -12.62 -2.19 -22.62
N SER A 16 -12.70 -1.30 -23.60
CA SER A 16 -13.18 -1.63 -24.95
C SER A 16 -12.33 -2.69 -25.66
N ARG A 17 -10.99 -2.65 -25.48
CA ARG A 17 -10.10 -3.66 -26.09
C ARG A 17 -10.23 -5.02 -25.44
N ARG A 18 -10.53 -5.14 -24.16
CA ARG A 18 -10.79 -6.41 -23.46
C ARG A 18 -12.12 -7.06 -23.87
N ALA A 19 -13.16 -6.26 -24.11
CA ALA A 19 -14.46 -6.74 -24.55
C ALA A 19 -14.42 -7.49 -25.91
N PHE A 20 -13.41 -7.22 -26.76
CA PHE A 20 -13.22 -7.89 -28.04
C PHE A 20 -12.40 -9.21 -27.96
N GLY A 21 -11.77 -9.52 -26.80
CA GLY A 21 -10.93 -10.72 -26.60
C GLY A 21 -11.59 -11.87 -25.84
N GLY A 22 -12.83 -11.73 -25.39
CA GLY A 22 -13.48 -12.69 -24.50
C GLY A 22 -14.67 -13.41 -25.12
N SER A 23 -14.44 -14.45 -25.94
CA SER A 23 -15.46 -15.45 -26.24
C SER A 23 -15.07 -16.79 -25.59
N ALA A 24 -15.99 -17.24 -24.73
CA ALA A 24 -16.12 -18.57 -24.13
C ALA A 24 -15.15 -18.96 -22.99
N MET A 25 -15.69 -18.96 -21.75
CA MET A 25 -15.67 -20.19 -20.92
C MET A 25 -16.63 -20.09 -19.74
N ALA A 26 -17.21 -21.22 -19.45
CA ALA A 26 -18.40 -21.53 -18.68
C ALA A 26 -18.46 -21.03 -17.22
N ALA A 27 -19.68 -20.78 -16.78
CA ALA A 27 -20.10 -20.54 -15.41
C ALA A 27 -19.79 -21.74 -14.51
N GLY A 28 -18.94 -21.52 -13.48
CA GLY A 28 -18.86 -22.35 -12.29
C GLY A 28 -19.41 -21.56 -11.11
N VAL A 29 -20.57 -21.97 -10.59
CA VAL A 29 -21.16 -21.44 -9.37
C VAL A 29 -20.32 -21.96 -8.20
N ALA A 30 -19.47 -21.12 -7.60
CA ALA A 30 -18.81 -21.45 -6.33
C ALA A 30 -19.68 -20.93 -5.20
N ALA A 31 -20.20 -21.87 -4.40
CA ALA A 31 -20.95 -21.61 -3.18
C ALA A 31 -20.05 -20.90 -2.15
N CYS A 32 -20.54 -19.81 -1.59
CA CYS A 32 -19.92 -19.15 -0.43
C CYS A 32 -20.04 -20.04 0.80
N THR A 33 -18.95 -20.67 1.22
CA THR A 33 -18.83 -21.24 2.57
C THR A 33 -18.13 -20.18 3.46
N PRO A 34 -18.56 -19.98 4.70
CA PRO A 34 -17.85 -19.12 5.64
C PRO A 34 -16.48 -19.73 5.92
N ILE A 35 -15.41 -18.95 5.75
CA ILE A 35 -14.04 -19.38 6.04
C ILE A 35 -13.85 -19.30 7.55
N ASP A 36 -13.70 -20.47 8.16
CA ASP A 36 -13.30 -20.61 9.56
C ASP A 36 -11.82 -20.19 9.68
N SER A 37 -11.49 -19.34 10.63
CA SER A 37 -10.24 -18.57 10.75
C SER A 37 -9.01 -19.39 11.21
N THR A 38 -8.96 -20.69 10.96
CA THR A 38 -7.84 -21.59 11.34
C THR A 38 -7.35 -22.49 10.21
N GLY A 39 -7.61 -22.12 8.95
CA GLY A 39 -7.12 -22.90 7.79
C GLY A 39 -5.67 -22.57 7.44
N ASP A 40 -4.83 -23.59 7.32
CA ASP A 40 -3.51 -23.50 6.69
C ASP A 40 -3.60 -22.78 5.34
N MET A 41 -2.79 -21.73 5.16
CA MET A 41 -2.71 -21.04 3.87
C MET A 41 -2.08 -21.96 2.82
N PRO A 42 -2.66 -22.09 1.62
CA PRO A 42 -2.08 -22.92 0.57
C PRO A 42 -0.71 -22.38 0.12
N GLU A 43 0.26 -23.27 -0.10
CA GLU A 43 1.55 -22.90 -0.69
C GLU A 43 1.35 -22.42 -2.13
N ALA A 44 1.85 -21.20 -2.43
CA ALA A 44 1.92 -20.72 -3.80
C ALA A 44 3.11 -21.35 -4.54
N SER A 45 3.01 -21.46 -5.86
CA SER A 45 4.13 -21.90 -6.70
C SER A 45 5.31 -20.94 -6.53
N GLY A 46 6.42 -21.42 -5.95
CA GLY A 46 7.62 -20.63 -5.73
C GLY A 46 8.08 -20.51 -4.28
N GLY A 47 7.54 -21.35 -3.36
CA GLY A 47 7.96 -21.34 -1.94
C GLY A 47 7.39 -20.19 -1.12
N LEU A 48 6.28 -19.59 -1.55
CA LEU A 48 5.51 -18.61 -0.78
C LEU A 48 4.24 -19.26 -0.21
N SER A 49 3.83 -18.81 0.98
CA SER A 49 2.52 -19.06 1.57
C SER A 49 1.70 -17.79 1.44
N GLU A 50 0.47 -17.87 0.91
CA GLU A 50 -0.34 -16.68 0.64
C GLU A 50 -1.84 -16.93 0.76
N GLY A 51 -2.60 -15.89 1.11
CA GLY A 51 -4.06 -15.96 1.15
C GLY A 51 -4.70 -14.64 1.55
N MET A 52 -6.02 -14.61 1.37
CA MET A 52 -6.84 -13.56 1.98
C MET A 52 -7.04 -13.90 3.46
N VAL A 53 -6.86 -12.91 4.31
CA VAL A 53 -7.01 -13.04 5.77
C VAL A 53 -7.95 -11.96 6.29
N SER A 54 -8.53 -12.20 7.46
CA SER A 54 -9.36 -11.20 8.13
C SER A 54 -9.25 -11.30 9.65
N PHE A 55 -9.38 -10.16 10.33
CA PHE A 55 -9.27 -10.07 11.79
C PHE A 55 -10.06 -8.88 12.32
N ALA A 56 -10.33 -8.90 13.63
CA ALA A 56 -11.01 -7.80 14.29
C ALA A 56 -10.14 -6.53 14.33
N ALA A 57 -10.71 -5.40 13.92
CA ALA A 57 -10.09 -4.09 13.94
C ALA A 57 -11.08 -3.04 14.44
N PRO A 58 -10.65 -1.82 14.86
CA PRO A 58 -11.53 -0.84 15.49
C PRO A 58 -12.74 -0.42 14.66
N GLY A 59 -12.65 -0.47 13.32
CA GLY A 59 -13.74 -0.13 12.40
C GLY A 59 -14.61 -1.32 11.96
N GLY A 60 -14.36 -2.53 12.46
CA GLY A 60 -15.06 -3.76 12.08
C GLY A 60 -14.09 -4.93 11.82
N THR A 61 -14.34 -5.71 10.79
CA THR A 61 -13.43 -6.80 10.38
C THR A 61 -12.54 -6.32 9.26
N MET A 62 -11.25 -6.11 9.56
CA MET A 62 -10.27 -5.77 8.53
C MET A 62 -9.89 -7.04 7.76
N ASP A 63 -9.86 -6.93 6.45
CA ASP A 63 -9.38 -7.97 5.56
C ASP A 63 -8.19 -7.47 4.73
N GLY A 64 -7.46 -8.40 4.15
CA GLY A 64 -6.30 -8.10 3.31
C GLY A 64 -5.67 -9.34 2.74
N PHE A 65 -4.64 -9.13 1.92
CA PHE A 65 -3.85 -10.22 1.36
C PHE A 65 -2.54 -10.35 2.13
N PHE A 66 -2.28 -11.54 2.68
CA PHE A 66 -1.05 -11.85 3.39
C PHE A 66 -0.23 -12.85 2.59
N VAL A 67 1.08 -12.58 2.44
CA VAL A 67 2.03 -13.44 1.73
C VAL A 67 3.39 -13.40 2.43
N HIS A 68 4.03 -14.55 2.55
CA HIS A 68 5.36 -14.67 3.16
C HIS A 68 6.13 -15.88 2.60
N PRO A 69 7.47 -15.94 2.72
CA PRO A 69 8.24 -17.14 2.41
C PRO A 69 7.78 -18.34 3.25
N SER A 70 7.59 -19.51 2.61
CA SER A 70 7.20 -20.74 3.29
C SER A 70 8.34 -21.26 4.19
N GLY A 71 8.01 -21.75 5.37
CA GLY A 71 8.94 -22.42 6.26
C GLY A 71 9.95 -21.51 6.97
N THR A 72 9.86 -20.18 6.83
CA THR A 72 10.72 -19.22 7.51
C THR A 72 9.91 -18.09 8.14
N ARG A 73 10.44 -17.48 9.19
CA ARG A 73 9.92 -16.24 9.75
C ARG A 73 10.66 -15.07 9.13
N SER A 74 9.90 -14.05 8.72
CA SER A 74 10.40 -12.90 7.97
C SER A 74 10.00 -11.58 8.60
N PRO A 75 10.78 -10.49 8.41
CA PRO A 75 10.37 -9.15 8.83
C PRO A 75 9.04 -8.78 8.21
N LEU A 76 8.14 -8.18 9.00
CA LEU A 76 6.81 -7.79 8.56
C LEU A 76 6.84 -6.48 7.78
N VAL A 77 6.06 -6.40 6.70
CA VAL A 77 5.77 -5.17 5.97
C VAL A 77 4.25 -4.96 5.88
N LEU A 78 3.78 -3.83 6.38
CA LEU A 78 2.40 -3.36 6.21
C LEU A 78 2.32 -2.52 4.93
N PHE A 79 1.51 -2.96 3.97
CA PHE A 79 1.36 -2.35 2.66
C PHE A 79 0.00 -1.63 2.53
N TRP A 80 0.03 -0.32 2.36
CA TRP A 80 -1.13 0.53 2.11
C TRP A 80 -1.31 0.78 0.61
N PRO A 81 -2.40 0.31 -0.02
CA PRO A 81 -2.64 0.51 -1.44
C PRO A 81 -2.99 1.97 -1.77
N ASP A 82 -3.04 2.27 -3.07
CA ASP A 82 -3.59 3.52 -3.59
C ASP A 82 -5.12 3.58 -3.48
N ILE A 83 -5.71 4.66 -4.03
CA ILE A 83 -7.15 4.92 -3.98
C ILE A 83 -8.03 3.82 -4.62
N ALA A 84 -7.50 3.04 -5.55
CA ALA A 84 -8.23 1.90 -6.13
C ALA A 84 -8.22 0.65 -5.24
N GLY A 85 -7.56 0.70 -4.06
CA GLY A 85 -7.62 -0.32 -3.02
C GLY A 85 -6.89 -1.61 -3.36
N LEU A 86 -7.26 -2.67 -2.63
CA LEU A 86 -6.70 -4.01 -2.78
C LEU A 86 -7.15 -4.63 -4.12
N ARG A 87 -6.18 -5.00 -4.96
CA ARG A 87 -6.40 -5.61 -6.27
C ARG A 87 -5.18 -6.42 -6.73
N ASP A 88 -5.27 -7.07 -7.89
CA ASP A 88 -4.24 -8.02 -8.32
C ASP A 88 -2.85 -7.38 -8.47
N SER A 89 -2.74 -6.17 -8.99
CA SER A 89 -1.45 -5.46 -9.08
C SER A 89 -0.78 -5.31 -7.71
N LYS A 90 -1.53 -5.07 -6.63
CA LYS A 90 -0.99 -4.96 -5.27
C LYS A 90 -0.56 -6.31 -4.71
N ARG A 91 -1.31 -7.38 -5.02
CA ARG A 91 -0.89 -8.75 -4.67
C ARG A 91 0.39 -9.16 -5.40
N GLN A 92 0.55 -8.80 -6.68
CA GLN A 92 1.78 -9.05 -7.43
C GLN A 92 2.98 -8.32 -6.81
N MET A 93 2.82 -7.04 -6.44
CA MET A 93 3.87 -6.27 -5.76
C MET A 93 4.23 -6.89 -4.39
N ALA A 94 3.24 -7.38 -3.65
CA ALA A 94 3.47 -8.05 -2.37
C ALA A 94 4.20 -9.39 -2.54
N ARG A 95 3.84 -10.21 -3.54
CA ARG A 95 4.56 -11.45 -3.87
C ARG A 95 6.01 -11.19 -4.24
N ARG A 96 6.26 -10.13 -5.02
CA ARG A 96 7.62 -9.71 -5.35
C ARG A 96 8.43 -9.41 -4.09
N LEU A 97 7.86 -8.66 -3.15
CA LEU A 97 8.53 -8.32 -1.89
C LEU A 97 8.69 -9.55 -0.97
N ALA A 98 7.73 -10.45 -0.97
CA ALA A 98 7.87 -11.72 -0.25
C ALA A 98 8.97 -12.60 -0.84
N GLY A 99 9.20 -12.56 -2.15
CA GLY A 99 10.34 -13.18 -2.81
C GLY A 99 11.71 -12.64 -2.36
N GLU A 100 11.76 -11.40 -1.85
CA GLU A 100 12.94 -10.80 -1.23
C GLU A 100 13.09 -11.13 0.27
N GLY A 101 12.21 -11.97 0.83
CA GLY A 101 12.32 -12.46 2.20
C GLY A 101 11.50 -11.70 3.24
N TYR A 102 10.46 -10.98 2.85
CA TYR A 102 9.57 -10.25 3.75
C TYR A 102 8.21 -10.95 3.91
N ALA A 103 7.59 -10.82 5.08
CA ALA A 103 6.18 -11.15 5.29
C ALA A 103 5.35 -9.91 5.01
N VAL A 104 4.47 -9.94 4.00
CA VAL A 104 3.80 -8.73 3.49
C VAL A 104 2.29 -8.84 3.65
N PHE A 105 1.69 -7.87 4.32
CA PHE A 105 0.24 -7.74 4.43
C PHE A 105 -0.24 -6.51 3.65
N VAL A 106 -1.00 -6.74 2.58
CA VAL A 106 -1.69 -5.68 1.83
C VAL A 106 -3.04 -5.47 2.44
N ALA A 107 -3.22 -4.36 3.14
CA ALA A 107 -4.48 -4.04 3.80
C ALA A 107 -5.59 -3.67 2.81
N ASN A 108 -6.83 -4.04 3.11
CA ASN A 108 -7.99 -3.37 2.54
C ASN A 108 -8.25 -2.09 3.36
N PRO A 109 -7.92 -0.88 2.86
CA PRO A 109 -8.13 0.34 3.64
C PRO A 109 -9.62 0.67 3.83
N TYR A 110 -10.47 0.09 2.98
CA TYR A 110 -11.91 0.37 2.93
C TYR A 110 -12.77 -0.65 3.71
N TYR A 111 -12.15 -1.50 4.52
CA TYR A 111 -12.85 -2.58 5.23
C TYR A 111 -14.04 -2.12 6.10
N ARG A 112 -14.07 -0.84 6.49
CA ARG A 112 -15.20 -0.24 7.22
C ARG A 112 -16.47 -0.15 6.41
N ASP A 113 -16.36 -0.20 5.09
CA ASP A 113 -17.48 -0.05 4.15
C ASP A 113 -17.65 -1.28 3.27
N VAL A 114 -16.54 -1.90 2.86
CA VAL A 114 -16.56 -2.97 1.87
C VAL A 114 -15.41 -3.94 2.06
N ALA A 115 -15.71 -5.23 2.05
CA ALA A 115 -14.71 -6.30 2.15
C ALA A 115 -14.15 -6.69 0.77
N GLY A 116 -12.96 -7.25 0.76
CA GLY A 116 -12.31 -7.83 -0.41
C GLY A 116 -11.85 -6.82 -1.44
N GLN A 117 -11.74 -7.30 -2.66
CA GLN A 117 -11.36 -6.52 -3.84
C GLN A 117 -12.57 -5.80 -4.41
N GLN A 118 -12.47 -4.49 -4.64
CA GLN A 118 -13.57 -3.67 -5.16
C GLN A 118 -13.51 -3.43 -6.66
N PHE A 119 -12.31 -3.45 -7.24
CA PHE A 119 -12.05 -3.19 -8.66
C PHE A 119 -11.09 -4.24 -9.21
N GLU A 120 -11.29 -4.63 -10.48
CA GLU A 120 -10.43 -5.61 -11.14
C GLU A 120 -9.00 -5.06 -11.32
N ASP A 121 -8.91 -3.82 -11.82
CA ASP A 121 -7.67 -3.07 -12.02
C ASP A 121 -7.92 -1.56 -11.93
N PHE A 122 -6.88 -0.77 -12.15
CA PHE A 122 -6.99 0.69 -12.13
C PHE A 122 -7.89 1.24 -13.26
N ALA A 123 -7.98 0.55 -14.40
CA ALA A 123 -8.88 0.95 -15.48
C ALA A 123 -10.36 0.73 -15.12
N ASP A 124 -10.68 -0.38 -14.44
CA ASP A 124 -12.00 -0.63 -13.88
C ASP A 124 -12.37 0.44 -12.85
N PHE A 125 -11.46 0.75 -11.91
CA PHE A 125 -11.65 1.86 -10.97
C PHE A 125 -11.97 3.19 -11.69
N ALA A 126 -11.12 3.59 -12.64
CA ALA A 126 -11.23 4.89 -13.31
C ALA A 126 -12.46 4.98 -14.23
N GLY A 127 -12.87 3.85 -14.84
CA GLY A 127 -13.98 3.81 -15.83
C GLY A 127 -15.37 3.56 -15.25
N ASN A 128 -15.46 2.95 -14.05
CA ASN A 128 -16.73 2.42 -13.49
C ASN A 128 -17.13 3.06 -12.15
N GLY A 129 -16.93 4.38 -12.03
CA GLY A 129 -17.40 5.17 -10.88
C GLY A 129 -16.61 4.93 -9.58
N GLY A 130 -15.38 4.44 -9.68
CA GLY A 130 -14.50 4.19 -8.53
C GLY A 130 -14.19 5.47 -7.74
N TRP A 131 -14.06 6.61 -8.40
CA TRP A 131 -13.80 7.90 -7.77
C TRP A 131 -14.90 8.30 -6.78
N ASP A 132 -16.17 8.13 -7.14
CA ASP A 132 -17.30 8.48 -6.27
C ASP A 132 -17.38 7.54 -5.06
N LYS A 133 -17.22 6.24 -5.29
CA LYS A 133 -17.18 5.23 -4.21
C LYS A 133 -16.02 5.48 -3.26
N ALA A 134 -14.82 5.62 -3.79
CA ALA A 134 -13.61 5.83 -2.98
C ALA A 134 -13.65 7.16 -2.20
N ARG A 135 -14.30 8.21 -2.73
CA ARG A 135 -14.49 9.48 -2.03
C ARG A 135 -15.27 9.31 -0.73
N GLN A 136 -16.30 8.46 -0.72
CA GLN A 136 -17.07 8.13 0.47
C GLN A 136 -16.24 7.30 1.47
N TRP A 137 -15.58 6.24 0.99
CA TRP A 137 -14.82 5.33 1.85
C TRP A 137 -13.62 6.00 2.49
N ARG A 138 -12.86 6.79 1.72
CA ARG A 138 -11.66 7.49 2.23
C ARG A 138 -11.96 8.58 3.26
N SER A 139 -13.18 9.10 3.33
CA SER A 139 -13.56 10.11 4.33
C SER A 139 -13.43 9.61 5.77
N LYS A 140 -13.34 8.29 5.98
CA LYS A 140 -13.15 7.63 7.27
C LYS A 140 -11.67 7.30 7.57
N LEU A 141 -10.74 7.69 6.70
CA LEU A 141 -9.33 7.35 6.76
C LEU A 141 -8.49 8.55 7.22
N ASP A 142 -8.75 9.04 8.41
CA ASP A 142 -7.93 10.05 9.07
C ASP A 142 -6.73 9.42 9.81
N ALA A 143 -5.89 10.28 10.39
CA ALA A 143 -4.69 9.83 11.09
C ALA A 143 -4.99 8.89 12.26
N GLU A 144 -6.03 9.17 13.04
CA GLU A 144 -6.43 8.35 14.20
C GLU A 144 -6.90 6.96 13.75
N ALA A 145 -7.75 6.92 12.72
CA ALA A 145 -8.24 5.68 12.14
C ALA A 145 -7.09 4.81 11.61
N ILE A 146 -6.17 5.38 10.82
CA ILE A 146 -5.03 4.64 10.27
C ILE A 146 -4.06 4.18 11.36
N GLN A 147 -3.81 4.99 12.37
CA GLN A 147 -2.99 4.59 13.51
C GLN A 147 -3.60 3.42 14.29
N ALA A 148 -4.91 3.44 14.51
CA ALA A 148 -5.63 2.37 15.16
C ALA A 148 -5.61 1.08 14.32
N ASP A 149 -5.79 1.21 13.01
CA ASP A 149 -5.71 0.12 12.04
C ASP A 149 -4.32 -0.52 11.99
N ALA A 150 -3.27 0.30 11.96
CA ALA A 150 -1.89 -0.18 11.97
C ALA A 150 -1.57 -0.98 13.24
N ARG A 151 -2.03 -0.52 14.41
CA ARG A 151 -1.87 -1.25 15.67
C ARG A 151 -2.63 -2.59 15.65
N ALA A 152 -3.87 -2.60 15.17
CA ALA A 152 -4.67 -3.82 15.06
C ALA A 152 -4.05 -4.82 14.09
N ALA A 153 -3.64 -4.35 12.90
CA ALA A 153 -3.02 -5.20 11.89
C ALA A 153 -1.71 -5.82 12.40
N THR A 154 -0.80 -5.01 12.94
CA THR A 154 0.48 -5.52 13.45
C THR A 154 0.30 -6.45 14.64
N GLY A 155 -0.64 -6.16 15.54
CA GLY A 155 -0.94 -7.03 16.68
C GLY A 155 -1.46 -8.41 16.24
N TRP A 156 -2.32 -8.47 15.22
CA TRP A 156 -2.79 -9.74 14.67
C TRP A 156 -1.69 -10.46 13.87
N LEU A 157 -0.95 -9.73 13.03
CA LEU A 157 0.12 -10.31 12.21
C LEU A 157 1.24 -10.90 13.06
N ASP A 158 1.50 -10.36 14.24
CA ASP A 158 2.44 -10.91 15.21
C ASP A 158 2.05 -12.30 15.75
N THR A 159 0.82 -12.72 15.54
CA THR A 159 0.37 -14.09 15.88
C THR A 159 0.61 -15.09 14.75
N GLN A 160 1.01 -14.62 13.55
CA GLN A 160 1.18 -15.46 12.38
C GLN A 160 2.57 -16.11 12.35
N ASP A 161 2.65 -17.38 11.96
CA ASP A 161 3.91 -18.15 11.95
C ASP A 161 4.97 -17.62 10.98
N GLY A 162 4.55 -16.95 9.89
CA GLY A 162 5.45 -16.35 8.91
C GLY A 162 6.14 -15.07 9.37
N VAL A 163 5.80 -14.51 10.55
CA VAL A 163 6.32 -13.21 11.04
C VAL A 163 7.41 -13.36 12.07
N ASP A 164 8.55 -12.71 11.84
CA ASP A 164 9.62 -12.56 12.82
C ASP A 164 9.38 -11.35 13.73
N ARG A 165 8.93 -11.60 14.94
CA ARG A 165 8.60 -10.57 15.93
C ARG A 165 9.84 -9.92 16.57
N SER A 166 11.01 -10.49 16.38
CA SER A 166 12.27 -9.94 16.91
C SER A 166 12.85 -8.84 16.01
N ARG A 167 12.36 -8.73 14.75
CA ARG A 167 12.78 -7.76 13.74
C ARG A 167 11.89 -6.52 13.75
N GLY A 168 12.40 -5.43 13.17
CA GLY A 168 11.63 -4.24 12.83
C GLY A 168 10.47 -4.54 11.88
N ILE A 169 9.54 -3.60 11.78
CA ILE A 169 8.43 -3.63 10.81
C ILE A 169 8.66 -2.53 9.78
N GLY A 170 8.52 -2.86 8.50
CA GLY A 170 8.42 -1.89 7.42
C GLY A 170 6.97 -1.51 7.12
N THR A 171 6.78 -0.34 6.54
CA THR A 171 5.51 0.01 5.92
C THR A 171 5.74 0.74 4.60
N GLN A 172 4.93 0.43 3.59
CA GLN A 172 4.96 1.10 2.30
C GLN A 172 3.57 1.50 1.86
N GLY A 173 3.47 2.62 1.16
CA GLY A 173 2.18 3.14 0.71
C GLY A 173 2.28 3.94 -0.58
N TYR A 174 1.19 3.87 -1.34
CA TYR A 174 1.12 4.41 -2.70
C TYR A 174 -0.01 5.44 -2.77
N CYS A 175 0.21 6.62 -3.38
CA CYS A 175 -0.82 7.65 -3.55
C CYS A 175 -1.49 8.00 -2.20
N MET A 176 -2.77 7.68 -2.05
CA MET A 176 -3.54 7.81 -0.81
C MET A 176 -2.85 7.12 0.39
N GLY A 177 -2.23 5.97 0.15
CA GLY A 177 -1.53 5.19 1.18
C GLY A 177 -0.19 5.79 1.63
N GLY A 178 0.37 6.76 0.90
CA GLY A 178 1.65 7.38 1.23
C GLY A 178 1.69 7.97 2.64
N PRO A 179 0.82 8.93 3.01
CA PRO A 179 0.75 9.47 4.36
C PRO A 179 0.42 8.42 5.44
N PHE A 180 -0.27 7.33 5.07
CA PHE A 180 -0.61 6.26 6.01
C PHE A 180 0.64 5.56 6.57
N THR A 181 1.74 5.54 5.80
CA THR A 181 3.01 4.96 6.27
C THR A 181 3.58 5.73 7.46
N VAL A 182 3.58 7.06 7.40
CA VAL A 182 4.07 7.90 8.50
C VAL A 182 3.15 7.81 9.71
N TRP A 183 1.83 7.85 9.52
CA TRP A 183 0.88 7.67 10.63
C TRP A 183 0.99 6.31 11.29
N SER A 184 1.20 5.24 10.50
CA SER A 184 1.43 3.89 11.03
C SER A 184 2.72 3.81 11.86
N THR A 185 3.80 4.41 11.35
CA THR A 185 5.09 4.46 12.03
C THR A 185 5.00 5.24 13.35
N ALA A 186 4.27 6.36 13.37
CA ALA A 186 4.01 7.11 14.59
C ALA A 186 3.27 6.30 15.67
N ALA A 187 2.42 5.34 15.26
CA ALA A 187 1.56 4.57 16.15
C ALA A 187 2.14 3.23 16.62
N VAL A 188 3.08 2.66 15.87
CA VAL A 188 3.63 1.32 16.11
C VAL A 188 5.14 1.42 16.41
N PRO A 189 5.56 1.28 17.68
CA PRO A 189 6.97 1.49 18.07
C PRO A 189 7.97 0.60 17.35
N ARG A 190 7.56 -0.61 16.95
CA ARG A 190 8.40 -1.56 16.21
C ARG A 190 8.49 -1.25 14.71
N MET A 191 7.67 -0.33 14.15
CA MET A 191 7.87 0.17 12.79
C MET A 191 9.12 1.03 12.72
N LYS A 192 10.07 0.61 11.88
CA LYS A 192 11.40 1.22 11.72
C LYS A 192 11.66 1.77 10.33
N ALA A 193 10.80 1.46 9.36
CA ALA A 193 10.89 1.99 8.01
C ALA A 193 9.52 2.38 7.47
N ALA A 194 9.41 3.55 6.83
CA ALA A 194 8.23 4.04 6.15
C ALA A 194 8.58 4.50 4.73
N ALA A 195 8.00 3.89 3.71
CA ALA A 195 8.21 4.25 2.31
C ALA A 195 6.91 4.79 1.69
N SER A 196 6.92 6.04 1.26
CA SER A 196 5.81 6.70 0.57
C SER A 196 6.13 6.92 -0.90
N PHE A 197 5.35 6.32 -1.79
CA PHE A 197 5.49 6.47 -3.24
C PHE A 197 4.36 7.34 -3.78
N HIS A 198 4.71 8.45 -4.44
CA HIS A 198 3.76 9.46 -4.94
C HIS A 198 2.63 9.80 -3.95
N GLY A 199 2.96 9.85 -2.66
CA GLY A 199 2.01 10.16 -1.60
C GLY A 199 1.69 11.65 -1.57
N GLY A 200 0.40 11.99 -1.62
CA GLY A 200 -0.06 13.37 -1.45
C GLY A 200 -0.36 13.70 0.02
N GLY A 201 -0.23 14.98 0.40
CA GLY A 201 -0.59 15.45 1.73
C GLY A 201 0.35 14.99 2.85
N LEU A 202 1.63 14.80 2.54
CA LEU A 202 2.69 14.54 3.52
C LEU A 202 3.03 15.78 4.35
N VAL A 203 2.78 16.97 3.80
CA VAL A 203 2.90 18.26 4.47
C VAL A 203 1.55 18.97 4.40
N ARG A 204 0.99 19.31 5.56
CA ARG A 204 -0.30 20.01 5.74
C ARG A 204 -0.20 20.95 6.93
N ASP A 205 -1.15 21.87 7.06
CA ASP A 205 -1.15 22.86 8.15
C ASP A 205 -1.71 22.33 9.48
N ASP A 206 -2.38 21.17 9.46
CA ASP A 206 -2.99 20.58 10.65
C ASP A 206 -1.98 19.82 11.55
N ALA A 207 -2.38 19.57 12.80
CA ALA A 207 -1.54 18.89 13.80
C ALA A 207 -1.27 17.42 13.47
N THR A 208 -2.09 16.79 12.62
CA THR A 208 -1.95 15.40 12.21
C THR A 208 -1.17 15.24 10.89
N SER A 209 -0.59 16.35 10.41
CA SER A 209 0.25 16.32 9.22
C SER A 209 1.42 15.35 9.37
N PRO A 210 1.65 14.44 8.41
CA PRO A 210 2.69 13.41 8.52
C PRO A 210 4.07 13.94 8.90
N HIS A 211 4.55 15.04 8.29
CA HIS A 211 5.87 15.63 8.63
C HIS A 211 6.02 16.05 10.10
N ARG A 212 4.93 16.22 10.84
CA ARG A 212 4.92 16.56 12.28
C ARG A 212 4.86 15.32 13.17
N MET A 213 4.75 14.13 12.60
CA MET A 213 4.55 12.86 13.30
C MET A 213 5.70 11.87 13.07
N LEU A 214 6.84 12.36 12.59
CA LEU A 214 8.05 11.59 12.39
C LEU A 214 8.59 11.07 13.72
N ARG A 215 9.37 9.99 13.66
CA ARG A 215 10.10 9.45 14.80
C ARG A 215 11.59 9.39 14.47
N GLU A 216 12.44 9.78 15.42
CA GLU A 216 13.90 9.75 15.29
C GLU A 216 14.44 8.35 14.99
N ASP A 217 13.80 7.32 15.55
CA ASP A 217 14.24 5.92 15.46
C ASP A 217 13.63 5.15 14.26
N ALA A 218 13.20 5.87 13.22
CA ALA A 218 12.65 5.29 12.00
C ALA A 218 13.25 5.93 10.74
N HIS A 219 13.39 5.13 9.67
CA HIS A 219 13.88 5.54 8.35
C HIS A 219 12.70 5.88 7.43
N TYR A 220 12.83 6.95 6.65
CA TYR A 220 11.78 7.44 5.76
C TYR A 220 12.28 7.49 4.31
N LEU A 221 11.61 6.80 3.40
CA LEU A 221 11.79 6.93 1.95
C LEU A 221 10.58 7.67 1.37
N ILE A 222 10.79 8.89 0.88
CA ILE A 222 9.75 9.73 0.31
C ILE A 222 10.05 9.94 -1.17
N ALA A 223 9.43 9.12 -2.00
CA ALA A 223 9.58 9.12 -3.46
C ALA A 223 8.44 9.93 -4.10
N ILE A 224 8.75 11.10 -4.63
CA ILE A 224 7.79 12.10 -5.12
C ILE A 224 7.72 12.04 -6.65
N ALA A 225 6.52 12.08 -7.23
CA ALA A 225 6.37 12.22 -8.67
C ALA A 225 6.68 13.65 -9.14
N ARG A 226 7.28 13.81 -10.34
CA ARG A 226 7.63 15.13 -10.88
C ARG A 226 6.42 16.07 -11.00
N ASN A 227 5.25 15.53 -11.37
CA ASN A 227 4.03 16.30 -11.51
C ASN A 227 3.35 16.62 -10.16
N ASP A 228 3.64 15.87 -9.11
CA ASP A 228 3.22 16.20 -7.74
C ASP A 228 4.16 17.26 -7.16
N ASP A 229 5.47 17.13 -7.36
CA ASP A 229 6.47 18.14 -6.97
C ASP A 229 6.21 19.50 -7.61
N ALA A 230 5.81 19.52 -8.89
CA ALA A 230 5.47 20.75 -9.59
C ALA A 230 4.26 21.49 -8.99
N LYS A 231 3.36 20.79 -8.29
CA LYS A 231 2.18 21.36 -7.63
C LYS A 231 2.48 21.86 -6.21
N GLU A 232 3.32 21.13 -5.50
CA GLU A 232 3.66 21.40 -4.09
C GLU A 232 5.20 21.38 -3.89
N PRO A 233 5.96 22.29 -4.54
CA PRO A 233 7.42 22.22 -4.60
C PRO A 233 8.11 22.36 -3.24
N GLU A 234 7.45 23.03 -2.27
CA GLU A 234 7.99 23.24 -0.93
C GLU A 234 7.79 22.04 -0.01
N ALA A 235 6.88 21.10 -0.36
CA ALA A 235 6.56 19.96 0.51
C ALA A 235 7.79 19.07 0.76
N LYS A 236 8.62 18.84 -0.25
CA LYS A 236 9.86 18.06 -0.12
C LYS A 236 10.88 18.71 0.81
N VAL A 237 10.96 20.06 0.77
CA VAL A 237 11.87 20.82 1.62
C VAL A 237 11.40 20.76 3.06
N THR A 238 10.14 21.09 3.31
CA THR A 238 9.52 21.05 4.64
C THR A 238 9.62 19.65 5.27
N PHE A 239 9.38 18.58 4.50
CA PHE A 239 9.49 17.22 5.04
C PHE A 239 10.93 16.88 5.43
N ARG A 240 11.91 17.23 4.57
CA ARG A 240 13.35 17.03 4.85
C ARG A 240 13.79 17.79 6.09
N GLU A 241 13.46 19.08 6.19
CA GLU A 241 13.80 19.91 7.35
C GLU A 241 13.20 19.37 8.64
N ALA A 242 11.96 18.84 8.61
CA ALA A 242 11.34 18.22 9.76
C ALA A 242 12.07 16.93 10.20
N ALA A 243 12.51 16.11 9.27
CA ALA A 243 13.31 14.92 9.56
C ALA A 243 14.69 15.29 10.12
N GLU A 244 15.38 16.21 9.50
CA GLU A 244 16.68 16.72 9.96
C GLU A 244 16.61 17.31 11.37
N ALA A 245 15.61 18.14 11.64
CA ALA A 245 15.40 18.74 12.96
C ALA A 245 15.15 17.71 14.07
N LEU A 246 14.58 16.57 13.72
CA LEU A 246 14.34 15.45 14.63
C LEU A 246 15.54 14.50 14.76
N GLY A 247 16.48 14.52 13.80
CA GLY A 247 17.56 13.54 13.67
C GLY A 247 17.11 12.21 13.06
N ALA A 248 15.99 12.20 12.33
CA ALA A 248 15.49 11.02 11.66
C ALA A 248 16.16 10.84 10.29
N GLU A 249 16.48 9.59 9.94
CA GLU A 249 16.98 9.24 8.60
C GLU A 249 15.86 9.37 7.56
N ALA A 250 16.04 10.26 6.57
CA ALA A 250 15.06 10.47 5.52
C ALA A 250 15.70 10.68 4.14
N GLU A 251 15.32 9.84 3.19
CA GLU A 251 15.58 10.03 1.77
C GLU A 251 14.35 10.65 1.12
N VAL A 252 14.45 11.89 0.65
CA VAL A 252 13.35 12.62 0.01
C VAL A 252 13.77 12.96 -1.41
N GLU A 253 13.18 12.32 -2.41
CA GLU A 253 13.63 12.44 -3.80
C GLU A 253 12.47 12.61 -4.79
N VAL A 254 12.70 13.42 -5.84
CA VAL A 254 11.78 13.58 -6.96
C VAL A 254 12.20 12.64 -8.09
N TYR A 255 11.28 11.76 -8.50
CA TYR A 255 11.45 10.81 -9.58
C TYR A 255 11.02 11.44 -10.92
N ALA A 256 11.72 11.09 -12.02
CA ALA A 256 11.48 11.66 -13.33
C ALA A 256 10.22 11.10 -14.03
N ALA A 257 9.22 10.69 -13.24
CA ALA A 257 7.99 10.06 -13.71
C ALA A 257 6.75 10.70 -13.07
N ASP A 258 5.58 10.51 -13.68
CA ASP A 258 4.32 11.08 -13.23
C ASP A 258 3.64 10.21 -12.16
N HIS A 259 2.70 10.79 -11.41
CA HIS A 259 1.95 10.13 -10.33
C HIS A 259 1.45 8.75 -10.75
N GLY A 260 1.78 7.71 -9.97
CA GLY A 260 1.43 6.32 -10.24
C GLY A 260 2.52 5.51 -10.96
N TRP A 261 3.72 6.07 -11.19
CA TRP A 261 4.77 5.45 -12.01
C TRP A 261 5.20 4.04 -11.56
N CYS A 262 5.14 3.74 -10.28
CA CYS A 262 5.61 2.45 -9.74
C CYS A 262 4.49 1.42 -9.52
N VAL A 263 3.29 1.68 -10.03
CA VAL A 263 2.14 0.77 -9.92
C VAL A 263 1.86 0.11 -11.27
N PRO A 264 2.00 -1.23 -11.41
CA PRO A 264 2.01 -1.91 -12.70
C PRO A 264 0.77 -1.73 -13.59
N ASP A 265 -0.40 -1.50 -12.99
CA ASP A 265 -1.66 -1.26 -13.72
C ASP A 265 -2.01 0.22 -13.87
N SER A 266 -1.12 1.13 -13.46
CA SER A 266 -1.27 2.56 -13.66
C SER A 266 -1.04 2.96 -15.12
N PRO A 267 -1.76 3.97 -15.65
CA PRO A 267 -1.45 4.52 -16.98
C PRO A 267 -0.09 5.24 -17.06
N SER A 268 0.45 5.62 -15.91
CA SER A 268 1.74 6.33 -15.81
C SER A 268 2.90 5.38 -15.47
N TYR A 269 2.70 4.05 -15.50
CA TYR A 269 3.74 3.10 -15.14
C TYR A 269 5.01 3.33 -15.97
N ASP A 270 6.13 3.51 -15.28
CA ASP A 270 7.47 3.66 -15.85
C ASP A 270 8.39 2.62 -15.20
N GLU A 271 8.78 1.62 -15.97
CA GLU A 271 9.54 0.48 -15.47
C GLU A 271 10.89 0.91 -14.89
N ALA A 272 11.61 1.83 -15.56
CA ALA A 272 12.94 2.25 -15.12
C ALA A 272 12.90 2.97 -13.77
N GLU A 273 11.97 3.92 -13.61
CA GLU A 273 11.79 4.63 -12.35
C GLU A 273 11.17 3.73 -11.27
N ALA A 274 10.32 2.78 -11.64
CA ALA A 274 9.76 1.79 -10.71
C ALA A 274 10.85 0.88 -10.14
N GLU A 275 11.77 0.38 -10.98
CA GLU A 275 12.89 -0.45 -10.53
C GLU A 275 13.89 0.35 -9.68
N ARG A 276 14.12 1.61 -10.00
CA ARG A 276 14.93 2.51 -9.18
C ARG A 276 14.29 2.70 -7.78
N ALA A 277 12.99 2.95 -7.73
CA ALA A 277 12.23 3.08 -6.49
C ALA A 277 12.23 1.76 -5.68
N TRP A 278 12.13 0.64 -6.37
CA TRP A 278 12.22 -0.70 -5.76
C TRP A 278 13.57 -0.94 -5.10
N ALA A 279 14.67 -0.62 -5.78
CA ALA A 279 16.02 -0.76 -5.22
C ALA A 279 16.20 0.11 -3.95
N ARG A 280 15.66 1.34 -3.93
CA ARG A 280 15.70 2.21 -2.75
C ARG A 280 14.86 1.66 -1.60
N LEU A 281 13.68 1.11 -1.90
CA LEU A 281 12.82 0.44 -0.90
C LEU A 281 13.57 -0.71 -0.21
N LEU A 282 14.18 -1.59 -1.00
CA LEU A 282 14.93 -2.73 -0.45
C LEU A 282 16.13 -2.27 0.39
N ALA A 283 16.86 -1.23 -0.04
CA ALA A 283 17.96 -0.66 0.74
C ALA A 283 17.46 -0.12 2.09
N THR A 284 16.37 0.68 2.08
CA THR A 284 15.76 1.21 3.32
C THR A 284 15.34 0.09 4.28
N TYR A 285 14.76 -0.98 3.75
CA TYR A 285 14.35 -2.11 4.59
C TYR A 285 15.53 -2.93 5.11
N ALA A 286 16.57 -3.12 4.31
CA ALA A 286 17.79 -3.83 4.74
C ALA A 286 18.54 -3.10 5.87
N GLU A 287 18.48 -1.77 5.89
CA GLU A 287 19.11 -0.94 6.92
C GLU A 287 18.28 -0.89 8.21
N ALA A 288 16.95 -0.88 8.12
CA ALA A 288 16.06 -0.59 9.24
C ALA A 288 15.39 -1.82 9.88
N LEU A 289 15.27 -2.93 9.17
CA LEU A 289 14.56 -4.14 9.60
C LEU A 289 15.54 -5.30 9.86
#